data_c8219843f750c2f18eb91829a9875c78
#
_entry.id   c8219843f750c2f18eb91829a9875c78
#
_cell.length_a   1.000
_cell.length_b   1.000
_cell.length_c   1.000
_cell.angle_alpha   90.00
_cell.angle_beta   90.00
_cell.angle_gamma   90.00
#
_symmetry.space_group_name_H-M   'P 1'
#
loop_
_entity.id
_entity.type
_entity.pdbx_description
1 polymer ?
#
loop_
_entity_poly.entity_id
_entity_poly.type
_entity_poly.pdbx_seq_one_letter_code
_entity_poly.pdbx_strand_id
1 'polypeptide(L)'
;MKKGMACLLALVMALALTACTRTAQPQNGGDAAPTDPTVPAEPDAGYNTGAGEVVQIKGFRSIDIEWVSGAVNVELYDGEGIQLSETMMDGGDVALKMEWRVDEDDNTLDIRSQPLTVSASQKKQLTVKLPRSTVLHELNIDAVSADVSVDLTEEDTLTLTELDVSSVSGTVSVHAANAGEISLETTSGAITGSVRTDKLEADSVSGSIGLTLETQPKELDVKSGSGDITLTLARQPEA
;
A
#
# COMPACT_ATOMS: atom_id res chain seq x y z
N MET A 1 16.67 5.45 -0.51
CA MET A 1 17.41 4.41 0.25
C MET A 1 16.44 3.27 0.52
N LYS A 2 16.71 2.09 -0.03
CA LYS A 2 15.83 0.89 -0.09
C LYS A 2 15.59 0.26 1.29
N LYS A 3 14.78 0.85 2.15
CA LYS A 3 14.49 0.33 3.49
C LYS A 3 13.19 -0.48 3.59
N GLY A 4 12.21 -0.24 2.73
CA GLY A 4 10.87 -0.85 2.82
C GLY A 4 10.86 -2.35 2.49
N MET A 5 11.41 -2.75 1.35
CA MET A 5 11.33 -4.14 0.86
C MET A 5 12.10 -5.16 1.71
N ALA A 6 13.21 -4.76 2.37
CA ALA A 6 13.95 -5.65 3.25
C ALA A 6 13.17 -6.04 4.52
N CYS A 7 12.25 -5.18 4.98
CA CYS A 7 11.47 -5.43 6.19
C CYS A 7 10.27 -6.34 5.91
N LEU A 8 9.58 -6.17 4.77
CA LEU A 8 8.42 -6.99 4.41
C LEU A 8 8.82 -8.41 4.02
N LEU A 9 9.90 -8.57 3.25
CA LEU A 9 10.44 -9.89 2.91
C LEU A 9 10.95 -10.65 4.14
N ALA A 10 11.55 -9.95 5.11
CA ALA A 10 11.99 -10.53 6.38
C ALA A 10 10.80 -10.97 7.25
N LEU A 11 9.70 -10.24 7.24
CA LEU A 11 8.49 -10.58 7.99
C LEU A 11 7.79 -11.82 7.42
N VAL A 12 7.70 -11.94 6.09
CA VAL A 12 7.10 -13.11 5.43
C VAL A 12 7.96 -14.36 5.62
N MET A 13 9.29 -14.26 5.61
CA MET A 13 10.18 -15.39 5.90
C MET A 13 10.15 -15.82 7.38
N ALA A 14 9.94 -14.90 8.31
CA ALA A 14 9.83 -15.25 9.73
C ALA A 14 8.55 -16.04 10.05
N LEU A 15 7.45 -15.79 9.34
CA LEU A 15 6.21 -16.57 9.51
C LEU A 15 6.27 -17.98 8.91
N ALA A 16 7.11 -18.24 7.90
CA ALA A 16 7.22 -19.55 7.26
C ALA A 16 8.07 -20.55 8.07
N LEU A 17 8.92 -20.10 9.00
CA LEU A 17 9.86 -20.96 9.74
C LEU A 17 9.30 -21.49 11.08
N THR A 18 8.12 -21.04 11.53
CA THR A 18 7.52 -21.52 12.79
C THR A 18 6.57 -22.72 12.65
N ALA A 19 6.38 -23.25 11.44
CA ALA A 19 5.41 -24.32 11.19
C ALA A 19 5.97 -25.76 11.30
N CYS A 20 7.24 -25.99 11.59
CA CYS A 20 7.85 -27.32 11.62
C CYS A 20 8.73 -27.60 12.84
N THR A 21 8.18 -27.54 14.05
CA THR A 21 8.68 -28.37 15.16
C THR A 21 7.64 -28.43 16.28
N ARG A 22 6.72 -29.38 16.19
CA ARG A 22 6.02 -29.90 17.38
C ARG A 22 6.23 -31.38 17.47
N THR A 23 7.25 -31.74 18.22
CA THR A 23 7.36 -33.08 18.80
C THR A 23 6.42 -33.16 20.01
N ALA A 24 5.52 -34.10 20.00
CA ALA A 24 4.61 -34.36 21.07
C ALA A 24 5.30 -34.87 22.31
N GLN A 25 5.00 -34.33 23.47
CA GLN A 25 5.23 -34.95 24.76
C GLN A 25 3.99 -34.79 25.65
N PRO A 26 3.56 -35.83 26.41
CA PRO A 26 2.27 -35.88 27.05
C PRO A 26 2.23 -35.24 28.44
N GLN A 27 1.17 -34.47 28.66
CA GLN A 27 0.36 -34.35 29.85
C GLN A 27 0.92 -34.19 31.26
N ASN A 28 0.55 -33.11 31.90
CA ASN A 28 -0.24 -33.20 33.13
C ASN A 28 -1.14 -31.98 33.32
N GLY A 29 -2.35 -32.23 33.82
CA GLY A 29 -3.47 -31.30 33.82
C GLY A 29 -3.33 -30.09 34.73
N GLY A 30 -3.90 -29.03 34.30
CA GLY A 30 -4.20 -27.82 35.04
C GLY A 30 -5.20 -27.02 34.20
N ASP A 31 -6.43 -26.87 34.69
CA ASP A 31 -7.51 -26.07 34.10
C ASP A 31 -6.99 -24.65 33.83
N ALA A 32 -6.63 -24.38 32.59
CA ALA A 32 -6.54 -23.02 32.08
C ALA A 32 -7.89 -22.71 31.39
N ALA A 33 -8.63 -21.80 31.96
CA ALA A 33 -9.84 -21.23 31.33
C ALA A 33 -9.50 -20.78 29.89
N PRO A 34 -10.42 -20.98 28.92
CA PRO A 34 -10.21 -20.47 27.58
C PRO A 34 -10.09 -18.96 27.67
N THR A 35 -8.93 -18.42 27.29
CA THR A 35 -8.75 -16.99 27.06
C THR A 35 -9.60 -16.63 25.87
N ASP A 36 -10.63 -15.85 26.12
CA ASP A 36 -11.52 -15.25 25.13
C ASP A 36 -10.67 -14.41 24.14
N PRO A 37 -10.69 -14.69 22.82
CA PRO A 37 -9.88 -13.98 21.85
C PRO A 37 -10.47 -12.63 21.42
N THR A 38 -11.39 -12.06 22.14
CA THR A 38 -12.20 -10.90 21.73
C THR A 38 -11.94 -9.61 22.51
N VAL A 39 -10.78 -9.44 23.10
CA VAL A 39 -10.39 -8.08 23.54
C VAL A 39 -9.67 -7.42 22.38
N PRO A 40 -10.25 -6.36 21.76
CA PRO A 40 -9.49 -5.54 20.80
C PRO A 40 -8.21 -5.07 21.50
N ALA A 41 -7.07 -5.26 20.84
CA ALA A 41 -5.83 -4.67 21.33
C ALA A 41 -6.06 -3.16 21.46
N GLU A 42 -5.69 -2.58 22.61
CA GLU A 42 -5.67 -1.12 22.71
C GLU A 42 -4.74 -0.57 21.64
N PRO A 43 -5.08 0.56 20.98
CA PRO A 43 -4.21 1.16 19.97
C PRO A 43 -2.84 1.41 20.58
N ASP A 44 -1.80 1.15 19.80
CA ASP A 44 -0.43 1.51 20.19
C ASP A 44 -0.36 2.99 20.57
N ALA A 45 0.42 3.31 21.60
CA ALA A 45 0.55 4.67 22.09
C ALA A 45 0.90 5.65 20.95
N GLY A 46 0.04 6.61 20.69
CA GLY A 46 0.22 7.62 19.65
C GLY A 46 -0.54 7.38 18.34
N TYR A 47 -1.19 6.22 18.16
CA TYR A 47 -2.06 6.01 17.01
C TYR A 47 -3.51 6.41 17.27
N ASN A 48 -4.12 7.02 16.28
CA ASN A 48 -5.57 7.21 16.20
C ASN A 48 -6.21 6.00 15.57
N THR A 49 -7.48 5.75 15.85
CA THR A 49 -8.24 4.66 15.25
C THR A 49 -9.48 5.20 14.56
N GLY A 50 -9.82 4.61 13.46
CA GLY A 50 -11.11 4.85 12.81
C GLY A 50 -11.00 5.43 11.42
N ALA A 51 -12.09 5.18 10.70
CA ALA A 51 -12.33 5.63 9.34
C ALA A 51 -13.14 6.93 9.34
N GLY A 52 -13.05 7.68 8.25
CA GLY A 52 -13.88 8.87 8.00
C GLY A 52 -13.41 10.16 8.64
N GLU A 53 -12.28 10.17 9.33
CA GLU A 53 -11.72 11.41 9.88
C GLU A 53 -10.99 12.21 8.80
N VAL A 54 -11.13 13.52 8.87
CA VAL A 54 -10.40 14.46 8.02
C VAL A 54 -9.11 14.82 8.73
N VAL A 55 -7.99 14.42 8.15
CA VAL A 55 -6.68 14.75 8.66
C VAL A 55 -6.27 16.10 8.07
N GLN A 56 -6.40 17.17 8.85
CA GLN A 56 -5.96 18.52 8.42
C GLN A 56 -4.47 18.66 8.67
N ILE A 57 -3.69 18.70 7.61
CA ILE A 57 -2.25 18.75 7.75
C ILE A 57 -1.65 19.81 6.85
N LYS A 58 -0.87 20.66 7.48
CA LYS A 58 -0.05 21.64 6.79
C LYS A 58 1.37 21.07 6.66
N GLY A 59 1.74 20.70 5.46
CA GLY A 59 3.13 20.42 5.11
C GLY A 59 3.59 18.98 5.28
N PHE A 60 2.76 17.98 4.97
CA PHE A 60 3.24 16.61 4.84
C PHE A 60 4.32 16.49 3.79
N ARG A 61 5.26 15.64 4.12
CA ARG A 61 6.29 15.22 3.17
C ARG A 61 6.02 13.84 2.65
N SER A 62 5.57 12.91 3.49
CA SER A 62 5.32 11.54 3.06
C SER A 62 4.05 10.94 3.66
N ILE A 63 3.55 9.92 2.98
CA ILE A 63 2.46 9.06 3.43
C ILE A 63 2.95 7.63 3.29
N ASP A 64 2.91 6.89 4.40
CA ASP A 64 3.29 5.49 4.47
C ASP A 64 2.05 4.65 4.79
N ILE A 65 1.74 3.69 3.91
CA ILE A 65 0.56 2.83 4.03
C ILE A 65 1.02 1.37 4.12
N GLU A 66 0.73 0.72 5.25
CA GLU A 66 0.92 -0.71 5.44
C GLU A 66 -0.44 -1.43 5.44
N TRP A 67 -0.73 -2.23 4.40
CA TRP A 67 -2.03 -2.87 4.26
C TRP A 67 -1.96 -4.37 4.05
N VAL A 68 -2.67 -5.12 4.88
CA VAL A 68 -2.50 -6.57 4.90
C VAL A 68 -3.38 -7.27 3.87
N SER A 69 -4.66 -6.94 3.75
CA SER A 69 -5.53 -7.67 2.82
C SER A 69 -6.76 -6.87 2.37
N GLY A 70 -7.17 -7.07 1.12
CA GLY A 70 -8.32 -6.42 0.53
C GLY A 70 -7.95 -5.45 -0.58
N ALA A 71 -8.12 -4.14 -0.37
CA ALA A 71 -7.77 -3.12 -1.36
C ALA A 71 -7.27 -1.83 -0.71
N VAL A 72 -6.38 -1.12 -1.40
CA VAL A 72 -5.95 0.25 -1.11
C VAL A 72 -6.23 1.11 -2.33
N ASN A 73 -7.00 2.17 -2.14
CA ASN A 73 -7.28 3.16 -3.17
C ASN A 73 -6.75 4.52 -2.73
N VAL A 74 -5.93 5.14 -3.56
CA VAL A 74 -5.48 6.52 -3.39
C VAL A 74 -6.00 7.33 -4.55
N GLU A 75 -6.76 8.39 -4.28
CA GLU A 75 -7.41 9.21 -5.30
C GLU A 75 -7.36 10.69 -4.97
N LEU A 76 -7.40 11.54 -5.99
CA LEU A 76 -7.50 12.98 -5.84
C LEU A 76 -8.95 13.42 -5.61
N TYR A 77 -9.15 14.49 -4.84
CA TYR A 77 -10.46 15.06 -4.64
C TYR A 77 -10.43 16.58 -4.43
N ASP A 78 -11.59 17.23 -4.60
CA ASP A 78 -11.75 18.65 -4.33
C ASP A 78 -12.11 18.87 -2.88
N GLY A 79 -11.10 19.20 -2.06
CA GLY A 79 -11.30 19.44 -0.63
C GLY A 79 -10.04 19.89 0.08
N GLU A 80 -10.16 20.10 1.39
CA GLU A 80 -9.08 20.51 2.26
C GLU A 80 -8.75 19.39 3.24
N GLY A 81 -7.51 18.94 3.27
CA GLY A 81 -7.04 17.87 4.17
C GLY A 81 -7.19 16.47 3.56
N ILE A 82 -6.48 15.51 4.14
CA ILE A 82 -6.50 14.11 3.71
C ILE A 82 -7.70 13.42 4.37
N GLN A 83 -8.50 12.71 3.56
CA GLN A 83 -9.60 11.91 4.07
C GLN A 83 -9.23 10.44 4.05
N LEU A 84 -9.45 9.78 5.18
CA LEU A 84 -9.22 8.35 5.35
C LEU A 84 -10.56 7.65 5.57
N SER A 85 -10.85 6.65 4.79
CA SER A 85 -12.05 5.82 4.97
C SER A 85 -11.71 4.33 4.85
N GLU A 86 -12.38 3.53 5.64
CA GLU A 86 -12.20 2.09 5.70
C GLU A 86 -13.56 1.41 5.67
N THR A 87 -13.71 0.41 4.83
CA THR A 87 -14.93 -0.40 4.71
C THR A 87 -14.60 -1.87 4.59
N MET A 88 -15.49 -2.75 5.04
CA MET A 88 -15.40 -4.18 4.74
C MET A 88 -15.82 -4.44 3.30
N MET A 89 -15.08 -5.26 2.57
CA MET A 89 -15.42 -5.59 1.17
C MET A 89 -16.67 -6.46 1.05
N ASP A 90 -17.07 -7.15 2.11
CA ASP A 90 -18.32 -7.94 2.18
C ASP A 90 -19.53 -7.13 2.66
N GLY A 91 -19.35 -5.84 2.97
CA GLY A 91 -20.39 -4.95 3.47
C GLY A 91 -20.71 -5.10 4.95
N GLY A 92 -19.91 -5.86 5.69
CA GLY A 92 -20.01 -5.99 7.13
C GLY A 92 -19.48 -4.78 7.91
N ASP A 93 -19.59 -4.85 9.23
CA ASP A 93 -19.00 -3.84 10.10
C ASP A 93 -17.48 -4.05 10.27
N VAL A 94 -16.72 -2.96 10.29
CA VAL A 94 -15.29 -3.00 10.59
C VAL A 94 -15.08 -3.19 12.09
N ALA A 95 -14.82 -4.43 12.50
CA ALA A 95 -14.64 -4.78 13.92
C ALA A 95 -13.30 -4.25 14.46
N LEU A 96 -12.22 -4.40 13.69
CA LEU A 96 -10.90 -3.88 14.01
C LEU A 96 -10.58 -2.77 13.02
N LYS A 97 -10.59 -1.55 13.50
CA LYS A 97 -10.37 -0.36 12.68
C LYS A 97 -8.89 -0.17 12.35
N MET A 98 -8.61 0.43 11.19
CA MET A 98 -7.25 0.87 10.86
C MET A 98 -6.72 1.82 11.93
N GLU A 99 -5.42 1.90 11.99
CA GLU A 99 -4.71 2.85 12.83
C GLU A 99 -3.91 3.81 11.98
N TRP A 100 -3.82 5.06 12.42
CA TRP A 100 -3.01 6.07 11.76
C TRP A 100 -2.42 7.05 12.77
N ARG A 101 -1.29 7.62 12.44
CA ARG A 101 -0.65 8.68 13.21
C ARG A 101 0.07 9.66 12.30
N VAL A 102 0.30 10.84 12.82
CA VAL A 102 1.22 11.81 12.23
C VAL A 102 2.50 11.80 13.03
N ASP A 103 3.59 11.48 12.38
CA ASP A 103 4.92 11.68 12.92
C ASP A 103 5.36 13.13 12.61
N GLU A 104 5.37 13.98 13.64
CA GLU A 104 5.71 15.39 13.48
C GLU A 104 7.21 15.61 13.26
N ASP A 105 8.05 14.67 13.66
CA ASP A 105 9.51 14.77 13.50
C ASP A 105 9.90 14.59 12.01
N ASP A 106 9.27 13.65 11.32
CA ASP A 106 9.50 13.34 9.91
C ASP A 106 8.45 13.94 8.97
N ASN A 107 7.38 14.52 9.49
CA ASN A 107 6.19 14.98 8.75
C ASN A 107 5.56 13.88 7.90
N THR A 108 5.44 12.68 8.45
CA THR A 108 4.89 11.49 7.79
C THR A 108 3.51 11.16 8.35
N LEU A 109 2.59 10.77 7.47
CA LEU A 109 1.33 10.14 7.85
C LEU A 109 1.47 8.62 7.73
N ASP A 110 1.55 7.91 8.85
CA ASP A 110 1.55 6.45 8.90
C ASP A 110 0.12 5.94 8.94
N ILE A 111 -0.23 5.01 8.07
CA ILE A 111 -1.53 4.34 8.03
C ILE A 111 -1.31 2.84 8.00
N ARG A 112 -1.91 2.10 8.92
CA ARG A 112 -1.77 0.65 8.97
C ARG A 112 -3.10 -0.08 9.16
N SER A 113 -3.21 -1.25 8.55
CA SER A 113 -4.38 -2.11 8.76
C SER A 113 -4.36 -2.77 10.13
N GLN A 114 -5.55 -3.03 10.69
CA GLN A 114 -5.74 -3.92 11.84
C GLN A 114 -6.72 -5.03 11.47
N PRO A 115 -6.46 -6.31 11.82
CA PRO A 115 -5.24 -6.83 12.43
C PRO A 115 -4.06 -6.85 11.44
N LEU A 116 -2.85 -6.88 11.96
CA LEU A 116 -1.61 -7.03 11.19
C LEU A 116 -1.38 -8.48 10.68
N THR A 117 -2.45 -9.26 10.54
CA THR A 117 -2.37 -10.65 10.10
C THR A 117 -3.35 -10.90 8.96
N VAL A 118 -2.93 -11.68 7.98
CA VAL A 118 -3.78 -12.05 6.84
C VAL A 118 -4.93 -12.93 7.31
N SER A 119 -6.15 -12.46 7.09
CA SER A 119 -7.37 -13.26 7.30
C SER A 119 -8.27 -13.15 6.08
N ALA A 120 -8.66 -14.28 5.53
CA ALA A 120 -9.55 -14.31 4.37
C ALA A 120 -10.94 -13.71 4.64
N SER A 121 -11.34 -13.65 5.92
CA SER A 121 -12.64 -13.11 6.34
C SER A 121 -12.61 -11.62 6.68
N GLN A 122 -11.46 -10.97 6.57
CA GLN A 122 -11.30 -9.56 6.96
C GLN A 122 -10.66 -8.74 5.84
N LYS A 123 -11.17 -8.91 4.63
CA LYS A 123 -10.76 -8.09 3.51
C LYS A 123 -11.38 -6.71 3.64
N LYS A 124 -10.53 -5.70 3.78
CA LYS A 124 -10.95 -4.32 3.94
C LYS A 124 -10.46 -3.47 2.77
N GLN A 125 -11.24 -2.45 2.46
CA GLN A 125 -10.85 -1.44 1.51
C GLN A 125 -10.48 -0.17 2.28
N LEU A 126 -9.25 0.27 2.11
CA LEU A 126 -8.81 1.61 2.48
C LEU A 126 -9.01 2.55 1.29
N THR A 127 -9.56 3.73 1.54
CA THR A 127 -9.56 4.82 0.57
C THR A 127 -8.91 6.04 1.20
N VAL A 128 -7.86 6.53 0.55
CA VAL A 128 -7.14 7.75 0.90
C VAL A 128 -7.43 8.79 -0.17
N LYS A 129 -8.10 9.88 0.23
CA LYS A 129 -8.37 11.00 -0.68
C LYS A 129 -7.40 12.13 -0.40
N LEU A 130 -6.67 12.52 -1.42
CA LEU A 130 -5.69 13.59 -1.36
C LEU A 130 -6.26 14.86 -2.00
N PRO A 131 -6.15 16.02 -1.33
CA PRO A 131 -6.49 17.28 -1.97
C PRO A 131 -5.64 17.50 -3.24
N ARG A 132 -6.25 17.99 -4.30
CA ARG A 132 -5.55 18.28 -5.57
C ARG A 132 -4.37 19.23 -5.43
N SER A 133 -4.41 20.12 -4.44
CA SER A 133 -3.35 21.08 -4.17
C SER A 133 -2.24 20.53 -3.26
N THR A 134 -2.24 19.23 -2.99
CA THR A 134 -1.24 18.63 -2.11
C THR A 134 0.13 18.64 -2.76
N VAL A 135 1.15 19.03 -1.99
CA VAL A 135 2.56 18.81 -2.32
C VAL A 135 3.05 17.67 -1.45
N LEU A 136 3.31 16.54 -2.06
CA LEU A 136 3.77 15.34 -1.40
C LEU A 136 5.13 14.96 -1.97
N HIS A 137 6.10 14.68 -1.11
CA HIS A 137 7.39 14.21 -1.59
C HIS A 137 7.34 12.72 -1.90
N GLU A 138 6.75 11.94 -1.02
CA GLU A 138 6.84 10.49 -1.06
C GLU A 138 5.49 9.85 -0.72
N LEU A 139 5.09 8.89 -1.50
CA LEU A 139 3.94 8.03 -1.24
C LEU A 139 4.40 6.58 -1.30
N ASN A 140 4.43 5.93 -0.12
CA ASN A 140 4.84 4.54 0.03
C ASN A 140 3.62 3.68 0.34
N ILE A 141 3.45 2.58 -0.36
CA ILE A 141 2.36 1.62 -0.14
C ILE A 141 2.93 0.21 -0.11
N ASP A 142 2.92 -0.39 1.08
CA ASP A 142 3.29 -1.77 1.30
C ASP A 142 2.06 -2.64 1.51
N ALA A 143 1.80 -3.57 0.60
CA ALA A 143 0.66 -4.47 0.65
C ALA A 143 1.08 -5.95 0.71
N VAL A 144 0.35 -6.76 1.47
CA VAL A 144 0.62 -8.20 1.51
C VAL A 144 -0.31 -8.96 0.56
N SER A 145 -1.61 -8.80 0.71
CA SER A 145 -2.62 -9.51 -0.08
C SER A 145 -3.78 -8.56 -0.45
N ALA A 146 -3.41 -7.38 -0.92
CA ALA A 146 -4.36 -6.35 -1.31
C ALA A 146 -4.07 -5.84 -2.71
N ASP A 147 -5.14 -5.56 -3.45
CA ASP A 147 -5.03 -4.82 -4.69
C ASP A 147 -4.78 -3.35 -4.37
N VAL A 148 -3.82 -2.74 -5.05
CA VAL A 148 -3.46 -1.34 -4.88
C VAL A 148 -3.84 -0.56 -6.12
N SER A 149 -4.60 0.51 -5.94
CA SER A 149 -4.96 1.44 -7.00
C SER A 149 -4.56 2.86 -6.60
N VAL A 150 -3.68 3.46 -7.38
CA VAL A 150 -3.27 4.86 -7.25
C VAL A 150 -3.75 5.61 -8.47
N ASP A 151 -4.77 6.45 -8.28
CA ASP A 151 -5.36 7.26 -9.35
C ASP A 151 -5.12 8.75 -9.10
N LEU A 152 -4.15 9.29 -9.82
CA LEU A 152 -3.72 10.68 -9.75
C LEU A 152 -3.89 11.37 -11.13
N THR A 153 -4.92 10.98 -11.87
CA THR A 153 -5.10 11.30 -13.29
C THR A 153 -5.44 12.76 -13.57
N GLU A 154 -5.79 13.54 -12.59
CA GLU A 154 -6.22 14.90 -12.88
C GLU A 154 -5.08 15.91 -12.81
N GLU A 155 -5.06 16.74 -13.84
CA GLU A 155 -4.00 17.59 -14.31
C GLU A 155 -3.34 18.49 -13.26
N ASP A 156 -2.00 18.41 -13.20
CA ASP A 156 -1.03 19.48 -12.89
C ASP A 156 -0.97 20.08 -11.47
N THR A 157 -1.68 19.57 -10.47
CA THR A 157 -1.65 20.20 -9.14
C THR A 157 -0.93 19.40 -8.06
N LEU A 158 -0.94 18.09 -8.12
CA LEU A 158 -0.16 17.25 -7.20
C LEU A 158 1.30 17.20 -7.64
N THR A 159 2.19 17.62 -6.78
CA THR A 159 3.64 17.41 -6.94
C THR A 159 4.06 16.22 -6.11
N LEU A 160 4.52 15.16 -6.77
CA LEU A 160 5.04 13.95 -6.14
C LEU A 160 6.48 13.75 -6.60
N THR A 161 7.40 13.53 -5.67
CA THR A 161 8.80 13.26 -6.02
C THR A 161 9.02 11.78 -6.22
N GLU A 162 8.46 10.94 -5.35
CA GLU A 162 8.66 9.49 -5.35
C GLU A 162 7.34 8.77 -5.05
N LEU A 163 7.03 7.77 -5.87
CA LEU A 163 5.96 6.81 -5.65
C LEU A 163 6.57 5.43 -5.54
N ASP A 164 6.44 4.79 -4.39
CA ASP A 164 6.86 3.41 -4.17
C ASP A 164 5.64 2.55 -3.80
N VAL A 165 5.38 1.52 -4.59
CA VAL A 165 4.28 0.59 -4.35
C VAL A 165 4.80 -0.83 -4.39
N SER A 166 4.71 -1.53 -3.26
CA SER A 166 5.05 -2.93 -3.17
C SER A 166 3.86 -3.80 -2.77
N SER A 167 3.73 -4.98 -3.39
CA SER A 167 2.71 -5.96 -3.04
C SER A 167 3.25 -7.38 -3.14
N VAL A 168 2.89 -8.25 -2.20
CA VAL A 168 3.25 -9.66 -2.32
C VAL A 168 2.28 -10.39 -3.25
N SER A 169 0.97 -10.19 -3.09
CA SER A 169 -0.02 -10.84 -3.95
C SER A 169 -1.26 -9.96 -4.12
N GLY A 170 -1.21 -9.07 -5.04
CA GLY A 170 -2.29 -8.16 -5.40
C GLY A 170 -1.93 -7.45 -6.68
N THR A 171 -2.92 -6.98 -7.40
CA THR A 171 -2.70 -6.17 -8.58
C THR A 171 -2.26 -4.77 -8.16
N VAL A 172 -1.22 -4.25 -8.79
CA VAL A 172 -0.78 -2.86 -8.65
C VAL A 172 -1.25 -2.10 -9.89
N SER A 173 -2.16 -1.15 -9.71
CA SER A 173 -2.70 -0.31 -10.78
C SER A 173 -2.38 1.15 -10.51
N VAL A 174 -1.65 1.78 -11.42
CA VAL A 174 -1.22 3.18 -11.27
C VAL A 174 -1.66 3.97 -12.49
N HIS A 175 -2.43 5.03 -12.28
CA HIS A 175 -2.90 5.90 -13.34
C HIS A 175 -2.37 7.32 -13.17
N ALA A 176 -1.67 7.78 -14.21
CA ALA A 176 -1.16 9.14 -14.41
C ALA A 176 -0.44 9.74 -13.20
N ALA A 177 0.30 8.94 -12.46
CA ALA A 177 1.20 9.50 -11.48
C ALA A 177 2.24 10.36 -12.20
N ASN A 178 2.27 11.65 -11.89
CA ASN A 178 3.33 12.55 -12.31
C ASN A 178 4.33 12.63 -11.15
N ALA A 179 5.27 11.70 -11.11
CA ALA A 179 6.31 11.64 -10.09
C ALA A 179 7.70 11.68 -10.72
N GLY A 180 8.67 12.18 -9.99
CA GLY A 180 10.07 12.16 -10.41
C GLY A 180 10.60 10.73 -10.58
N GLU A 181 10.29 9.87 -9.60
CA GLU A 181 10.63 8.45 -9.59
C GLU A 181 9.38 7.62 -9.26
N ILE A 182 9.20 6.51 -9.98
CA ILE A 182 8.14 5.52 -9.72
C ILE A 182 8.79 4.14 -9.61
N SER A 183 8.54 3.48 -8.48
CA SER A 183 8.94 2.10 -8.20
C SER A 183 7.70 1.25 -7.94
N LEU A 184 7.52 0.20 -8.73
CA LEU A 184 6.37 -0.70 -8.64
C LEU A 184 6.86 -2.14 -8.51
N GLU A 185 6.58 -2.79 -7.39
CA GLU A 185 7.08 -4.13 -7.14
C GLU A 185 5.93 -5.09 -6.77
N THR A 186 5.95 -6.30 -7.33
CA THR A 186 5.04 -7.36 -6.91
C THR A 186 5.68 -8.74 -6.99
N THR A 187 5.27 -9.65 -6.11
CA THR A 187 5.72 -11.04 -6.23
C THR A 187 4.83 -11.84 -7.17
N SER A 188 3.51 -11.70 -7.11
CA SER A 188 2.60 -12.52 -7.93
C SER A 188 1.38 -11.79 -8.47
N GLY A 189 1.34 -10.48 -8.39
CA GLY A 189 0.29 -9.66 -8.98
C GLY A 189 0.68 -9.09 -10.34
N ALA A 190 -0.27 -8.58 -11.08
CA ALA A 190 0.01 -7.79 -12.26
C ALA A 190 0.32 -6.34 -11.91
N ILE A 191 1.20 -5.70 -12.67
CA ILE A 191 1.44 -4.26 -12.63
C ILE A 191 0.83 -3.66 -13.88
N THR A 192 -0.09 -2.72 -13.72
CA THR A 192 -0.82 -2.13 -14.86
C THR A 192 -1.00 -0.63 -14.69
N GLY A 193 -1.25 0.07 -15.80
CA GLY A 193 -1.65 1.46 -15.76
C GLY A 193 -0.95 2.38 -16.74
N SER A 194 -0.92 3.67 -16.40
CA SER A 194 -0.24 4.72 -17.18
C SER A 194 0.59 5.61 -16.24
N VAL A 195 1.80 5.94 -16.66
CA VAL A 195 2.75 6.67 -15.84
C VAL A 195 3.45 7.78 -16.61
N ARG A 196 3.73 8.88 -15.89
CA ARG A 196 4.58 9.98 -16.34
C ARG A 196 5.67 10.16 -15.29
N THR A 197 6.91 9.87 -15.64
CA THR A 197 8.04 9.91 -14.70
C THR A 197 9.36 10.08 -15.42
N ASP A 198 10.35 10.60 -14.72
CA ASP A 198 11.73 10.63 -15.18
C ASP A 198 12.45 9.29 -15.01
N LYS A 199 12.11 8.54 -13.95
CA LYS A 199 12.66 7.22 -13.65
C LYS A 199 11.55 6.23 -13.33
N LEU A 200 11.55 5.09 -14.02
CA LEU A 200 10.63 3.98 -13.79
C LEU A 200 11.37 2.70 -13.46
N GLU A 201 11.07 2.12 -12.30
CA GLU A 201 11.44 0.75 -11.95
C GLU A 201 10.13 -0.06 -11.78
N ALA A 202 10.00 -1.19 -12.47
CA ALA A 202 8.82 -2.06 -12.34
C ALA A 202 9.25 -3.52 -12.36
N ASP A 203 9.12 -4.19 -11.22
CA ASP A 203 9.60 -5.54 -11.03
C ASP A 203 8.47 -6.50 -10.61
N SER A 204 8.37 -7.65 -11.27
CA SER A 204 7.47 -8.72 -10.87
C SER A 204 8.19 -10.07 -10.88
N VAL A 205 7.94 -10.91 -9.89
CA VAL A 205 8.47 -12.28 -9.92
C VAL A 205 7.68 -13.17 -10.86
N SER A 206 6.34 -13.13 -10.81
CA SER A 206 5.49 -13.98 -11.65
C SER A 206 4.25 -13.31 -12.24
N GLY A 207 4.12 -12.01 -12.11
CA GLY A 207 3.02 -11.25 -12.71
C GLY A 207 3.40 -10.61 -14.04
N SER A 208 2.40 -10.30 -14.85
CA SER A 208 2.58 -9.50 -16.05
C SER A 208 2.73 -8.02 -15.74
N ILE A 209 3.47 -7.30 -16.56
CA ILE A 209 3.65 -5.85 -16.46
C ILE A 209 3.11 -5.22 -17.76
N GLY A 210 2.06 -4.40 -17.63
CA GLY A 210 1.44 -3.71 -18.74
C GLY A 210 1.32 -2.20 -18.46
N LEU A 211 2.28 -1.41 -18.91
CA LEU A 211 2.33 0.03 -18.63
C LEU A 211 2.30 0.87 -19.91
N THR A 212 1.54 1.97 -19.84
CA THR A 212 1.58 3.04 -20.82
C THR A 212 2.46 4.16 -20.29
N LEU A 213 3.53 4.48 -21.01
CA LEU A 213 4.43 5.58 -20.70
C LEU A 213 3.91 6.83 -21.38
N GLU A 214 3.45 7.81 -20.63
CA GLU A 214 2.92 9.07 -21.19
C GLU A 214 4.03 10.00 -21.66
N THR A 215 5.21 9.87 -21.06
CA THR A 215 6.46 10.50 -21.50
C THR A 215 7.54 9.45 -21.57
N GLN A 216 8.63 9.74 -22.28
CA GLN A 216 9.79 8.86 -22.31
C GLN A 216 10.61 9.08 -21.04
N PRO A 217 10.75 8.08 -20.15
CA PRO A 217 11.59 8.17 -18.97
C PRO A 217 13.08 8.34 -19.36
N LYS A 218 13.85 8.97 -18.50
CA LYS A 218 15.34 9.05 -18.64
C LYS A 218 15.98 7.73 -18.22
N GLU A 219 15.38 7.06 -17.21
CA GLU A 219 15.81 5.76 -16.72
C GLU A 219 14.61 4.81 -16.72
N LEU A 220 14.80 3.61 -17.27
CA LEU A 220 13.76 2.60 -17.39
C LEU A 220 14.35 1.24 -17.04
N ASP A 221 13.87 0.64 -15.96
CA ASP A 221 14.20 -0.72 -15.55
C ASP A 221 12.91 -1.50 -15.31
N VAL A 222 12.59 -2.45 -16.20
CA VAL A 222 11.36 -3.25 -16.12
C VAL A 222 11.69 -4.72 -16.24
N LYS A 223 11.33 -5.50 -15.23
CA LYS A 223 11.67 -6.92 -15.14
C LYS A 223 10.47 -7.76 -14.72
N SER A 224 10.33 -8.91 -15.35
CA SER A 224 9.43 -9.97 -14.88
C SER A 224 10.12 -11.32 -14.95
N GLY A 225 10.02 -12.11 -13.89
CA GLY A 225 10.60 -13.45 -13.87
C GLY A 225 9.86 -14.45 -14.78
N SER A 226 8.53 -14.37 -14.85
CA SER A 226 7.72 -15.32 -15.65
C SER A 226 6.43 -14.73 -16.23
N GLY A 227 6.23 -13.43 -16.16
CA GLY A 227 5.09 -12.75 -16.78
C GLY A 227 5.47 -12.03 -18.06
N ASP A 228 4.48 -11.70 -18.87
CA ASP A 228 4.66 -10.88 -20.06
C ASP A 228 4.90 -9.42 -19.69
N ILE A 229 5.79 -8.75 -20.43
CA ILE A 229 6.03 -7.31 -20.30
C ILE A 229 5.53 -6.62 -21.57
N THR A 230 4.61 -5.68 -21.40
CA THR A 230 4.08 -4.84 -22.47
C THR A 230 4.24 -3.37 -22.08
N LEU A 231 5.09 -2.65 -22.78
CA LEU A 231 5.26 -1.21 -22.62
C LEU A 231 4.75 -0.49 -23.86
N THR A 232 3.88 0.49 -23.66
CA THR A 232 3.32 1.32 -24.72
C THR A 232 3.73 2.76 -24.47
N LEU A 233 4.34 3.41 -25.45
CA LEU A 233 4.58 4.86 -25.37
C LEU A 233 3.36 5.59 -25.92
N ALA A 234 2.76 6.45 -25.11
CA ALA A 234 1.65 7.27 -25.55
C ALA A 234 2.10 8.19 -26.69
N ARG A 235 1.30 8.25 -27.74
CA ARG A 235 1.59 9.11 -28.89
C ARG A 235 1.46 10.57 -28.47
N GLN A 236 2.53 11.30 -28.46
CA GLN A 236 2.44 12.75 -28.28
C GLN A 236 1.64 13.35 -29.42
N PRO A 237 0.69 14.26 -29.13
CA PRO A 237 0.03 15.01 -30.20
C PRO A 237 1.09 15.78 -30.99
N GLU A 238 1.05 15.65 -32.32
CA GLU A 238 1.90 16.46 -33.19
C GLU A 238 1.55 17.94 -32.99
N ALA A 239 2.58 18.75 -32.75
CA ALA A 239 2.48 20.19 -32.52
C ALA A 239 2.07 20.93 -33.80
#